data_67b4be365b2bba10b74043b0579ac3d6
#
_entry.id   67b4be365b2bba10b74043b0579ac3d6
#
_cell.length_a   1.000
_cell.length_b   1.000
_cell.length_c   1.000
_cell.angle_alpha   90.00
_cell.angle_beta   90.00
_cell.angle_gamma   90.00
#
_symmetry.space_group_name_H-M   'P 1'
#
loop_
_entity.id
_entity.type
_entity.pdbx_description
1 polymer ?
#
loop_
_entity_poly.entity_id
_entity_poly.type
_entity_poly.pdbx_seq_one_letter_code
_entity_poly.pdbx_strand_id
1 'polypeptide(L)'
;SVPAVLDLYNEKKQALQLEDMIRIGYNGVICVEAGGPTPGLGCAGRGIITALEKLKELGAYDVYKPDVVLYDVLGDVVCGGFSMPMRGGYADKIFIITSGENMAIHAAANIAMAVENFKNRGYAGLGGLILNRRDVPREEEKVAELADDFHTAVIGTLSHSGQVALAEEQKKTLMECYTE
;
A
#
# COMPACT_ATOMS: atom_id res chain seq x y z
N SER A 1 -17.52 5.83 3.60
CA SER A 1 -16.47 5.55 2.61
C SER A 1 -15.60 6.78 2.40
N VAL A 2 -14.33 6.59 2.13
CA VAL A 2 -13.41 7.66 1.73
C VAL A 2 -13.69 7.96 0.25
N PRO A 3 -13.93 9.22 -0.17
CA PRO A 3 -14.11 9.53 -1.57
C PRO A 3 -12.76 9.44 -2.31
N ALA A 4 -12.79 8.91 -3.52
CA ALA A 4 -11.58 8.78 -4.33
C ALA A 4 -11.11 10.13 -4.86
N VAL A 5 -9.82 10.42 -4.72
CA VAL A 5 -9.21 11.69 -5.19
C VAL A 5 -9.40 11.88 -6.69
N LEU A 6 -9.28 10.81 -7.48
CA LEU A 6 -9.47 10.89 -8.93
C LEU A 6 -10.88 11.33 -9.30
N ASP A 7 -11.90 10.84 -8.61
CA ASP A 7 -13.30 11.20 -8.85
C ASP A 7 -13.55 12.64 -8.43
N LEU A 8 -13.10 13.03 -7.23
CA LEU A 8 -13.18 14.40 -6.74
C LEU A 8 -12.48 15.40 -7.68
N TYR A 9 -11.31 15.03 -8.18
CA TYR A 9 -10.58 15.85 -9.14
C TYR A 9 -11.34 16.00 -10.47
N ASN A 10 -11.95 14.93 -10.96
CA ASN A 10 -12.76 14.98 -12.17
C ASN A 10 -13.98 15.87 -12.02
N GLU A 11 -14.59 15.89 -10.84
CA GLU A 11 -15.75 16.72 -10.50
C GLU A 11 -15.38 18.18 -10.25
N LYS A 12 -14.46 18.44 -9.32
CA LYS A 12 -14.16 19.76 -8.78
C LYS A 12 -13.06 20.51 -9.54
N LYS A 13 -12.18 19.79 -10.27
CA LYS A 13 -11.04 20.38 -11.01
C LYS A 13 -10.17 21.27 -10.12
N GLN A 14 -10.08 22.57 -10.45
CA GLN A 14 -9.30 23.55 -9.71
C GLN A 14 -9.91 23.97 -8.37
N ALA A 15 -11.18 23.65 -8.13
CA ALA A 15 -11.86 23.93 -6.86
C ALA A 15 -11.64 22.85 -5.79
N LEU A 16 -10.89 21.80 -6.10
CA LEU A 16 -10.56 20.72 -5.16
C LEU A 16 -9.72 21.26 -4.01
N GLN A 17 -10.18 21.02 -2.77
CA GLN A 17 -9.50 21.40 -1.53
C GLN A 17 -8.94 20.17 -0.83
N LEU A 18 -7.97 20.39 0.05
CA LEU A 18 -7.31 19.32 0.81
C LEU A 18 -8.31 18.54 1.68
N GLU A 19 -9.23 19.24 2.31
CA GLU A 19 -10.26 18.66 3.18
C GLU A 19 -11.27 17.76 2.44
N ASP A 20 -11.43 17.96 1.14
CA ASP A 20 -12.27 17.09 0.32
C ASP A 20 -11.70 15.68 0.22
N MET A 21 -10.36 15.58 0.12
CA MET A 21 -9.63 14.33 -0.12
C MET A 21 -9.36 13.53 1.14
N ILE A 22 -9.40 14.17 2.31
CA ILE A 22 -8.94 13.58 3.56
C ILE A 22 -10.11 13.11 4.42
N ARG A 23 -9.92 11.97 5.08
CA ARG A 23 -10.79 11.49 6.16
C ARG A 23 -9.92 11.12 7.35
N ILE A 24 -10.41 11.47 8.52
CA ILE A 24 -9.75 11.07 9.77
C ILE A 24 -10.36 9.75 10.22
N GLY A 25 -9.54 8.74 10.30
CA GLY A 25 -9.88 7.41 10.79
C GLY A 25 -9.66 7.25 12.30
N TYR A 26 -9.70 6.01 12.75
CA TYR A 26 -9.48 5.67 14.15
C TYR A 26 -8.13 6.20 14.65
N ASN A 27 -8.10 6.69 15.88
CA ASN A 27 -6.92 7.30 16.53
C ASN A 27 -6.26 8.45 15.74
N GLY A 28 -7.02 9.15 14.89
CA GLY A 28 -6.49 10.29 14.15
C GLY A 28 -5.68 9.92 12.92
N VAL A 29 -5.73 8.67 12.47
CA VAL A 29 -5.06 8.23 11.24
C VAL A 29 -5.68 8.97 10.05
N ILE A 30 -4.82 9.60 9.26
CA ILE A 30 -5.23 10.34 8.07
C ILE A 30 -5.34 9.36 6.91
N CYS A 31 -6.53 9.28 6.32
CA CYS A 31 -6.83 8.35 5.25
C CYS A 31 -7.11 9.10 3.94
N VAL A 32 -6.52 8.63 2.85
CA VAL A 32 -6.74 9.13 1.50
C VAL A 32 -6.95 7.94 0.56
N GLU A 33 -7.97 8.00 -0.26
CA GLU A 33 -8.26 7.00 -1.30
C GLU A 33 -7.86 7.56 -2.67
N ALA A 34 -6.90 6.93 -3.33
CA ALA A 34 -6.43 7.42 -4.63
C ALA A 34 -7.49 7.30 -5.74
N GLY A 35 -8.25 6.24 -5.69
CA GLY A 35 -9.20 5.86 -6.72
C GLY A 35 -8.53 5.18 -7.92
N GLY A 36 -9.36 4.65 -8.79
CA GLY A 36 -8.95 3.97 -10.02
C GLY A 36 -9.90 4.31 -11.17
N PRO A 37 -9.56 3.93 -12.39
CA PRO A 37 -10.45 4.12 -13.53
C PRO A 37 -11.68 3.24 -13.38
N THR A 38 -12.76 3.61 -14.08
CA THR A 38 -13.91 2.73 -14.25
C THR A 38 -13.44 1.35 -14.74
N PRO A 39 -13.91 0.26 -14.17
CA PRO A 39 -13.53 -1.08 -14.59
C PRO A 39 -13.59 -1.24 -16.13
N GLY A 40 -12.52 -1.75 -16.73
CA GLY A 40 -12.38 -1.91 -18.17
C GLY A 40 -11.92 -0.67 -18.95
N LEU A 41 -11.74 0.48 -18.32
CA LEU A 41 -11.40 1.75 -19.00
C LEU A 41 -10.05 2.35 -18.59
N GLY A 42 -9.04 1.54 -18.32
CA GLY A 42 -7.69 2.08 -18.13
C GLY A 42 -6.91 1.45 -16.95
N CYS A 43 -5.76 2.05 -16.63
CA CYS A 43 -4.85 1.59 -15.58
C CYS A 43 -5.13 2.31 -14.26
N ALA A 44 -5.26 1.56 -13.16
CA ALA A 44 -5.46 2.09 -11.80
C ALA A 44 -4.31 3.03 -11.35
N GLY A 45 -3.12 2.87 -11.91
CA GLY A 45 -1.97 3.72 -11.61
C GLY A 45 -2.17 5.21 -11.87
N ARG A 46 -3.12 5.58 -12.73
CA ARG A 46 -3.46 6.99 -12.98
C ARG A 46 -4.06 7.66 -11.75
N GLY A 47 -4.90 6.94 -11.00
CA GLY A 47 -5.47 7.44 -9.75
C GLY A 47 -4.38 7.74 -8.72
N ILE A 48 -3.41 6.83 -8.57
CA ILE A 48 -2.28 6.98 -7.65
C ILE A 48 -1.46 8.24 -8.00
N ILE A 49 -1.10 8.43 -9.28
CA ILE A 49 -0.34 9.59 -9.73
C ILE A 49 -1.10 10.88 -9.40
N THR A 50 -2.37 10.96 -9.78
CA THR A 50 -3.21 12.14 -9.52
C THR A 50 -3.32 12.43 -8.03
N ALA A 51 -3.52 11.41 -7.19
CA ALA A 51 -3.63 11.58 -5.75
C ALA A 51 -2.34 12.14 -5.14
N LEU A 52 -1.18 11.56 -5.47
CA LEU A 52 0.11 12.00 -4.95
C LEU A 52 0.46 13.43 -5.39
N GLU A 53 0.21 13.77 -6.66
CA GLU A 53 0.43 15.11 -7.18
C GLU A 53 -0.47 16.13 -6.49
N LYS A 54 -1.75 15.84 -6.29
CA LYS A 54 -2.69 16.75 -5.63
C LYS A 54 -2.41 16.92 -4.14
N LEU A 55 -2.07 15.85 -3.44
CA LEU A 55 -1.64 15.93 -2.03
C LEU A 55 -0.42 16.84 -1.88
N LYS A 56 0.55 16.73 -2.78
CA LYS A 56 1.75 17.55 -2.78
C LYS A 56 1.43 19.01 -3.14
N GLU A 57 0.64 19.22 -4.21
CA GLU A 57 0.23 20.56 -4.69
C GLU A 57 -0.53 21.34 -3.61
N LEU A 58 -1.43 20.68 -2.90
CA LEU A 58 -2.23 21.27 -1.82
C LEU A 58 -1.51 21.28 -0.45
N GLY A 59 -0.24 20.88 -0.39
CA GLY A 59 0.57 20.98 0.81
C GLY A 59 0.18 20.03 1.94
N ALA A 60 -0.40 18.86 1.63
CA ALA A 60 -0.88 17.90 2.64
C ALA A 60 0.19 17.54 3.69
N TYR A 61 1.41 17.29 3.26
CA TYR A 61 2.51 16.90 4.14
C TYR A 61 2.95 18.03 5.08
N ASP A 62 2.85 19.29 4.65
CA ASP A 62 3.19 20.46 5.46
C ASP A 62 2.09 20.79 6.47
N VAL A 63 0.83 20.59 6.08
CA VAL A 63 -0.34 20.85 6.93
C VAL A 63 -0.46 19.80 8.02
N TYR A 64 -0.42 18.51 7.65
CA TYR A 64 -0.68 17.40 8.57
C TYR A 64 0.57 16.87 9.26
N LYS A 65 1.76 17.11 8.71
CA LYS A 65 3.07 16.70 9.26
C LYS A 65 3.09 15.25 9.77
N PRO A 66 2.73 14.27 8.94
CA PRO A 66 2.68 12.89 9.38
C PRO A 66 4.08 12.39 9.76
N ASP A 67 4.19 11.62 10.85
CA ASP A 67 5.44 10.94 11.23
C ASP A 67 5.76 9.78 10.29
N VAL A 68 4.72 9.12 9.77
CA VAL A 68 4.82 7.99 8.85
C VAL A 68 3.76 8.12 7.75
N VAL A 69 4.15 7.86 6.53
CA VAL A 69 3.22 7.76 5.38
C VAL A 69 3.27 6.33 4.83
N LEU A 70 2.13 5.66 4.83
CA LEU A 70 1.96 4.31 4.28
C LEU A 70 1.25 4.40 2.92
N TYR A 71 1.88 3.88 1.90
CA TYR A 71 1.28 3.70 0.58
C TYR A 71 0.85 2.25 0.44
N ASP A 72 -0.44 1.99 0.65
CA ASP A 72 -1.04 0.66 0.45
C ASP A 72 -1.30 0.45 -1.04
N VAL A 73 -0.40 -0.29 -1.67
CA VAL A 73 -0.37 -0.48 -3.13
C VAL A 73 -0.69 -1.93 -3.46
N LEU A 74 -1.50 -2.13 -4.49
CA LEU A 74 -1.83 -3.47 -5.00
C LEU A 74 -0.56 -4.24 -5.40
N GLY A 75 -0.55 -5.55 -5.17
CA GLY A 75 0.56 -6.45 -5.51
C GLY A 75 0.74 -6.70 -7.01
N ASP A 76 -0.15 -6.20 -7.87
CA ASP A 76 -0.03 -6.30 -9.32
C ASP A 76 0.76 -5.12 -9.89
N VAL A 77 2.06 -5.34 -10.10
CA VAL A 77 3.02 -4.32 -10.57
C VAL A 77 3.04 -4.14 -12.09
N VAL A 78 2.06 -4.64 -12.81
CA VAL A 78 2.01 -4.61 -14.29
C VAL A 78 1.92 -3.17 -14.84
N CYS A 79 1.35 -2.24 -14.10
CA CYS A 79 1.19 -0.85 -14.52
C CYS A 79 2.23 0.08 -13.90
N GLY A 80 2.91 0.88 -14.74
CA GLY A 80 3.90 1.88 -14.28
C GLY A 80 3.40 2.89 -13.25
N GLY A 81 2.09 3.07 -13.09
CA GLY A 81 1.49 3.90 -12.05
C GLY A 81 1.67 3.36 -10.63
N PHE A 82 1.72 2.05 -10.45
CA PHE A 82 1.99 1.43 -9.14
C PHE A 82 3.42 1.65 -8.65
N SER A 83 4.35 1.93 -9.56
CA SER A 83 5.72 2.28 -9.20
C SER A 83 5.87 3.75 -8.79
N MET A 84 4.82 4.57 -8.89
CA MET A 84 4.90 6.00 -8.58
C MET A 84 5.28 6.29 -7.13
N PRO A 85 4.74 5.62 -6.10
CA PRO A 85 5.17 5.83 -4.73
C PRO A 85 6.65 5.47 -4.50
N MET A 86 7.21 4.57 -5.30
CA MET A 86 8.61 4.16 -5.21
C MET A 86 9.57 5.20 -5.78
N ARG A 87 9.06 6.15 -6.57
CA ARG A 87 9.84 7.17 -7.29
C ARG A 87 9.87 8.48 -6.52
N GLY A 88 10.84 9.33 -6.88
CA GLY A 88 10.80 10.74 -6.56
C GLY A 88 10.79 11.10 -5.07
N GLY A 89 11.20 10.19 -4.19
CA GLY A 89 11.28 10.46 -2.75
C GLY A 89 9.93 10.43 -2.02
N TYR A 90 8.90 9.80 -2.59
CA TYR A 90 7.64 9.55 -1.86
C TYR A 90 7.81 8.48 -0.80
N ALA A 91 8.47 7.37 -1.13
CA ALA A 91 8.75 6.28 -0.19
C ALA A 91 10.25 6.05 -0.03
N ASP A 92 10.68 5.73 1.20
CA ASP A 92 12.07 5.38 1.52
C ASP A 92 12.28 3.86 1.44
N LYS A 93 11.27 3.08 1.79
CA LYS A 93 11.31 1.62 1.89
C LYS A 93 10.06 0.99 1.32
N ILE A 94 10.25 -0.19 0.73
CA ILE A 94 9.18 -1.04 0.23
C ILE A 94 9.16 -2.31 1.08
N PHE A 95 8.02 -2.63 1.64
CA PHE A 95 7.78 -3.87 2.37
C PHE A 95 6.80 -4.72 1.57
N ILE A 96 7.13 -5.99 1.37
CA ILE A 96 6.27 -6.93 0.65
C ILE A 96 5.57 -7.80 1.68
N ILE A 97 4.23 -7.74 1.68
CA ILE A 97 3.40 -8.62 2.49
C ILE A 97 3.03 -9.82 1.62
N THR A 98 3.33 -11.02 2.08
CA THR A 98 3.05 -12.27 1.36
C THR A 98 2.62 -13.38 2.32
N SER A 99 2.02 -14.42 1.78
CA SER A 99 1.74 -15.68 2.49
C SER A 99 2.61 -16.80 1.96
N GLY A 100 2.54 -17.98 2.57
CA GLY A 100 3.25 -19.19 2.12
C GLY A 100 2.60 -19.92 0.94
N GLU A 101 1.53 -19.41 0.38
CA GLU A 101 0.85 -19.96 -0.80
C GLU A 101 1.69 -19.73 -2.06
N ASN A 102 1.78 -20.71 -2.94
CA ASN A 102 2.69 -20.64 -4.09
C ASN A 102 2.45 -19.44 -5.01
N MET A 103 1.17 -19.07 -5.21
CA MET A 103 0.83 -17.89 -6.01
C MET A 103 1.23 -16.58 -5.33
N ALA A 104 1.11 -16.50 -4.00
CA ALA A 104 1.54 -15.34 -3.23
C ALA A 104 3.07 -15.19 -3.26
N ILE A 105 3.81 -16.29 -3.11
CA ILE A 105 5.28 -16.31 -3.24
C ILE A 105 5.70 -15.84 -4.65
N HIS A 106 5.04 -16.35 -5.70
CA HIS A 106 5.33 -15.93 -7.07
C HIS A 106 5.07 -14.43 -7.29
N ALA A 107 3.95 -13.92 -6.81
CA ALA A 107 3.63 -12.50 -6.89
C ALA A 107 4.65 -11.64 -6.12
N ALA A 108 5.02 -12.05 -4.91
CA ALA A 108 6.03 -11.37 -4.10
C ALA A 108 7.41 -11.36 -4.77
N ALA A 109 7.81 -12.46 -5.40
CA ALA A 109 9.05 -12.53 -6.19
C ALA A 109 9.03 -11.54 -7.36
N ASN A 110 7.91 -11.40 -8.08
CA ASN A 110 7.78 -10.44 -9.17
C ASN A 110 7.89 -8.98 -8.67
N ILE A 111 7.31 -8.67 -7.51
CA ILE A 111 7.45 -7.36 -6.88
C ILE A 111 8.90 -7.10 -6.49
N ALA A 112 9.56 -8.07 -5.82
CA ALA A 112 10.95 -7.96 -5.41
C ALA A 112 11.89 -7.73 -6.60
N MET A 113 11.71 -8.48 -7.70
CA MET A 113 12.45 -8.27 -8.96
C MET A 113 12.24 -6.87 -9.52
N ALA A 114 11.00 -6.37 -9.50
CA ALA A 114 10.71 -5.01 -9.98
C ALA A 114 11.42 -3.96 -9.13
N VAL A 115 11.43 -4.11 -7.81
CA VAL A 115 12.15 -3.21 -6.88
C VAL A 115 13.65 -3.23 -7.17
N GLU A 116 14.27 -4.40 -7.29
CA GLU A 116 15.71 -4.53 -7.60
C GLU A 116 16.08 -3.91 -8.97
N ASN A 117 15.25 -4.10 -10.00
CA ASN A 117 15.46 -3.52 -11.32
C ASN A 117 15.45 -1.98 -11.30
N PHE A 118 14.76 -1.37 -10.36
CA PHE A 118 14.66 0.08 -10.23
C PHE A 118 15.63 0.69 -9.21
N LYS A 119 16.28 -0.10 -8.37
CA LYS A 119 17.20 0.32 -7.32
C LYS A 119 18.28 1.30 -7.81
N ASN A 120 18.87 1.05 -8.97
CA ASN A 120 19.91 1.90 -9.55
C ASN A 120 19.37 3.20 -10.17
N ARG A 121 18.07 3.42 -10.16
CA ARG A 121 17.41 4.64 -10.68
C ARG A 121 16.97 5.62 -9.59
N GLY A 122 17.44 5.43 -8.36
CA GLY A 122 17.08 6.28 -7.22
C GLY A 122 15.68 6.02 -6.66
N TYR A 123 15.15 4.81 -6.85
CA TYR A 123 13.87 4.40 -6.28
C TYR A 123 14.07 3.81 -4.88
N ALA A 124 12.96 3.75 -4.10
CA ALA A 124 12.95 3.11 -2.81
C ALA A 124 13.44 1.66 -2.89
N GLY A 125 14.26 1.26 -1.92
CA GLY A 125 14.79 -0.10 -1.83
C GLY A 125 13.86 -1.03 -1.05
N LEU A 126 14.09 -2.35 -1.23
CA LEU A 126 13.39 -3.38 -0.47
C LEU A 126 13.79 -3.30 1.01
N GLY A 127 12.79 -3.10 1.88
CA GLY A 127 12.96 -2.99 3.33
C GLY A 127 12.79 -4.32 4.07
N GLY A 128 12.15 -5.29 3.45
CA GLY A 128 11.90 -6.61 4.02
C GLY A 128 10.60 -7.25 3.56
N LEU A 129 10.40 -8.50 3.99
CA LEU A 129 9.17 -9.25 3.80
C LEU A 129 8.40 -9.34 5.12
N ILE A 130 7.07 -9.32 5.03
CA ILE A 130 6.17 -9.58 6.15
C ILE A 130 5.35 -10.82 5.79
N LEU A 131 5.48 -11.86 6.61
CA LEU A 131 4.70 -13.07 6.45
C LEU A 131 3.28 -12.87 7.03
N ASN A 132 2.28 -12.90 6.19
CA ASN A 132 0.87 -12.96 6.56
C ASN A 132 0.43 -14.43 6.57
N ARG A 133 0.41 -15.05 7.74
CA ARG A 133 0.15 -16.50 7.89
C ARG A 133 -1.25 -16.86 7.38
N ARG A 134 -1.30 -17.99 6.67
CA ARG A 134 -2.54 -18.61 6.20
C ARG A 134 -2.65 -20.05 6.66
N ASP A 135 -1.77 -20.47 7.58
CA ASP A 135 -1.66 -21.82 8.13
C ASP A 135 -1.43 -22.89 7.04
N VAL A 136 -0.66 -22.53 6.01
CA VAL A 136 -0.28 -23.47 4.96
C VAL A 136 1.06 -24.17 5.29
N PRO A 137 1.29 -25.40 4.79
CA PRO A 137 2.52 -26.11 5.08
C PRO A 137 3.78 -25.37 4.64
N ARG A 138 4.78 -25.33 5.51
CA ARG A 138 6.12 -24.74 5.26
C ARG A 138 6.08 -23.24 4.88
N GLU A 139 5.08 -22.49 5.34
CA GLU A 139 4.94 -21.09 4.95
C GLU A 139 6.14 -20.23 5.42
N GLU A 140 6.65 -20.46 6.62
CA GLU A 140 7.80 -19.75 7.16
C GLU A 140 9.06 -20.02 6.33
N GLU A 141 9.31 -21.31 6.00
CA GLU A 141 10.44 -21.73 5.21
C GLU A 141 10.41 -21.13 3.80
N LYS A 142 9.27 -21.19 3.10
CA LYS A 142 9.12 -20.64 1.76
C LYS A 142 9.34 -19.12 1.72
N VAL A 143 8.84 -18.39 2.72
CA VAL A 143 9.02 -16.93 2.76
C VAL A 143 10.45 -16.57 3.16
N ALA A 144 11.11 -17.39 3.99
CA ALA A 144 12.52 -17.22 4.31
C ALA A 144 13.41 -17.48 3.07
N GLU A 145 13.15 -18.55 2.31
CA GLU A 145 13.83 -18.82 1.02
C GLU A 145 13.69 -17.63 0.07
N LEU A 146 12.47 -17.08 -0.06
CA LEU A 146 12.24 -15.89 -0.89
C LEU A 146 13.04 -14.67 -0.40
N ALA A 147 13.14 -14.47 0.92
CA ALA A 147 13.92 -13.38 1.49
C ALA A 147 15.41 -13.53 1.17
N ASP A 148 15.94 -14.75 1.26
CA ASP A 148 17.34 -15.06 0.92
C ASP A 148 17.63 -14.82 -0.56
N ASP A 149 16.73 -15.21 -1.47
CA ASP A 149 16.86 -14.99 -2.91
C ASP A 149 17.01 -13.51 -3.29
N PHE A 150 16.39 -12.61 -2.52
CA PHE A 150 16.45 -11.16 -2.72
C PHE A 150 17.32 -10.42 -1.71
N HIS A 151 18.20 -11.13 -0.99
CA HIS A 151 19.13 -10.56 -0.01
C HIS A 151 18.46 -9.61 0.99
N THR A 152 17.29 -10.00 1.48
CA THR A 152 16.51 -9.28 2.47
C THR A 152 16.16 -10.19 3.66
N ALA A 153 15.27 -9.76 4.53
CA ALA A 153 14.85 -10.52 5.69
C ALA A 153 13.33 -10.55 5.85
N VAL A 154 12.82 -11.58 6.51
CA VAL A 154 11.46 -11.57 7.06
C VAL A 154 11.49 -10.73 8.33
N ILE A 155 10.90 -9.54 8.28
CA ILE A 155 10.97 -8.55 9.37
C ILE A 155 9.77 -8.58 10.30
N GLY A 156 8.74 -9.34 9.95
CA GLY A 156 7.53 -9.47 10.75
C GLY A 156 6.67 -10.63 10.29
N THR A 157 5.84 -11.11 11.23
CA THR A 157 4.88 -12.17 10.98
C THR A 157 3.54 -11.79 11.57
N LEU A 158 2.48 -11.88 10.77
CA LEU A 158 1.10 -11.69 11.19
C LEU A 158 0.44 -13.05 11.32
N SER A 159 -0.05 -13.37 12.50
CA SER A 159 -0.78 -14.62 12.74
C SER A 159 -2.13 -14.60 12.04
N HIS A 160 -2.55 -15.73 11.50
CA HIS A 160 -3.91 -15.89 11.02
C HIS A 160 -4.89 -15.77 12.19
N SER A 161 -5.89 -14.90 12.07
CA SER A 161 -6.85 -14.63 13.12
C SER A 161 -8.25 -14.41 12.56
N GLY A 162 -9.22 -15.13 13.09
CA GLY A 162 -10.64 -14.91 12.79
C GLY A 162 -11.18 -13.57 13.28
N GLN A 163 -10.46 -12.87 14.16
CA GLN A 163 -10.86 -11.54 14.65
C GLN A 163 -10.83 -10.50 13.53
N VAL A 164 -9.99 -10.67 12.52
CA VAL A 164 -9.95 -9.76 11.37
C VAL A 164 -11.31 -9.76 10.65
N ALA A 165 -11.84 -10.95 10.33
CA ALA A 165 -13.13 -11.08 9.67
C ALA A 165 -14.28 -10.52 10.54
N LEU A 166 -14.23 -10.74 11.86
CA LEU A 166 -15.24 -10.18 12.78
C LEU A 166 -15.18 -8.65 12.85
N ALA A 167 -13.99 -8.07 12.81
CA ALA A 167 -13.82 -6.62 12.76
C ALA A 167 -14.40 -6.03 11.46
N GLU A 168 -14.13 -6.68 10.33
CA GLU A 168 -14.68 -6.29 9.02
C GLU A 168 -16.21 -6.31 9.01
N GLU A 169 -16.85 -7.36 9.54
CA GLU A 169 -18.31 -7.44 9.66
C GLU A 169 -18.89 -6.30 10.49
N GLN A 170 -18.18 -5.87 11.53
CA GLN A 170 -18.55 -4.74 12.37
C GLN A 170 -18.21 -3.38 11.73
N LYS A 171 -17.53 -3.35 10.58
CA LYS A 171 -17.01 -2.14 9.92
C LYS A 171 -16.09 -1.33 10.83
N LYS A 172 -15.31 -2.03 11.65
CA LYS A 172 -14.31 -1.48 12.56
C LYS A 172 -12.91 -1.90 12.13
N THR A 173 -11.91 -1.18 12.54
CA THR A 173 -10.53 -1.65 12.46
C THR A 173 -10.27 -2.73 13.51
N LEU A 174 -9.29 -3.58 13.29
CA LEU A 174 -8.90 -4.59 14.27
C LEU A 174 -8.52 -3.95 15.61
N MET A 175 -7.85 -2.81 15.59
CA MET A 175 -7.42 -2.08 16.79
C MET A 175 -8.61 -1.53 17.58
N GLU A 176 -9.68 -1.07 16.92
CA GLU A 176 -10.91 -0.67 17.62
C GLU A 176 -11.53 -1.83 18.39
N CYS A 177 -11.50 -3.04 17.81
CA CYS A 177 -12.06 -4.22 18.46
C CYS A 177 -11.25 -4.71 19.68
N TYR A 178 -9.96 -4.36 19.78
CA TYR A 178 -9.11 -4.74 20.92
C TYR A 178 -9.11 -3.72 22.05
N THR A 179 -9.62 -2.52 21.81
CA THR A 179 -9.65 -1.43 22.81
C THR A 179 -11.01 -1.25 23.48
N GLU A 180 -12.02 -2.00 23.07
CA GLU A 180 -13.33 -2.13 23.73
C GLU A 180 -13.36 -3.39 24.62
#